data_85301b230922c642fa3a6ccf746f7912
#
_entry.id   85301b230922c642fa3a6ccf746f7912
#
_cell.length_a   1.000
_cell.length_b   1.000
_cell.length_c   1.000
_cell.angle_alpha   90.00
_cell.angle_beta   90.00
_cell.angle_gamma   90.00
#
_symmetry.space_group_name_H-M   'P 1'
#
loop_
_entity.id
_entity.type
_entity.pdbx_description
1 polymer ?
#
loop_
_entity_poly.entity_id
_entity_poly.type
_entity_poly.pdbx_seq_one_letter_code
_entity_poly.pdbx_strand_id
1 'polypeptide(L)'
;METAATAQAPTGSLATPSETTGSGTPARPAAVTQMHYARRGEITDAMRFAAEREELTPELVRDEIAIGRLIIPANIHHLSGVLEPMAIGKVARVKINANIGNSQVSSDVNGEIEKLQIAVKYGADTVMDLSTGGNIDGIRRAIIATSSVPIGTVPIYQAVQGGPDGKWDKQLEELTANDLLDMIEHQAKQGVDYMTLHAGILIEHLPLVHGRITGIVSRGGSLHAVWMMAHRKQNPLYERFDDVLDILRQYDVTISLGDSLRPGCIADASDRAQFAELDTLGELTTRAWERDVQVMVEGPGHIPMDQIEMNVRRMKEVCHEAPFYTLGPLVTDISPGYDHISSAIGAAMIGWFGSDMLCYVTPKEHLGLPNAEDVRQGVIAYKIAAHSADVARGRKGSRDRDDALSRARYAFDWKEQFRLSLDPERAQEYHDETLPAEYFKSAEFCGMCGPKFCSMHHSRTIEEGIAQLARELEEREGQAAPVGTGGPGGPSDQQLVGVSAS
;
A
#
# COMPACT_ATOMS: atom_id res chain seq x y z
N MET A 1 -67.50 -27.45 33.20
CA MET A 1 -67.03 -28.16 34.34
C MET A 1 -65.53 -28.08 34.26
N GLU A 2 -64.84 -27.50 35.04
CA GLU A 2 -64.62 -26.91 36.37
C GLU A 2 -63.41 -26.06 36.26
N THR A 3 -63.47 -24.92 36.57
CA THR A 3 -63.34 -24.01 37.71
C THR A 3 -61.90 -23.42 37.82
N ALA A 4 -61.94 -22.14 37.78
CA ALA A 4 -60.83 -21.21 38.00
C ALA A 4 -60.32 -21.20 39.45
N ALA A 5 -59.03 -20.88 39.64
CA ALA A 5 -58.54 -20.38 40.91
C ALA A 5 -57.58 -19.21 40.63
N THR A 6 -58.02 -18.05 41.04
CA THR A 6 -57.31 -16.78 41.12
C THR A 6 -56.35 -16.78 42.33
N ALA A 7 -55.11 -16.37 42.11
CA ALA A 7 -54.19 -15.98 43.20
C ALA A 7 -53.73 -14.52 43.02
N GLN A 8 -54.05 -13.71 44.02
CA GLN A 8 -53.63 -12.29 44.15
C GLN A 8 -52.16 -12.16 44.48
N ALA A 9 -51.48 -11.21 43.85
CA ALA A 9 -50.11 -10.79 44.18
C ALA A 9 -50.15 -9.60 45.17
N PRO A 10 -49.14 -9.46 46.03
CA PRO A 10 -49.08 -8.37 46.99
C PRO A 10 -48.48 -7.09 46.39
N THR A 11 -49.08 -5.97 46.76
CA THR A 11 -48.64 -4.61 46.45
C THR A 11 -47.41 -4.23 47.29
N GLY A 12 -46.26 -4.09 46.64
CA GLY A 12 -45.05 -3.50 47.22
C GLY A 12 -44.76 -2.14 46.58
N SER A 13 -44.78 -1.09 47.42
CA SER A 13 -44.41 0.28 47.09
C SER A 13 -42.96 0.38 46.64
N LEU A 14 -42.72 0.82 45.36
CA LEU A 14 -41.40 1.14 44.88
C LEU A 14 -41.10 2.64 45.11
N ALA A 15 -40.06 2.88 45.91
CA ALA A 15 -39.46 4.18 46.09
C ALA A 15 -38.76 4.62 44.81
N THR A 16 -39.05 5.84 44.35
CA THR A 16 -38.37 6.51 43.21
C THR A 16 -36.91 6.84 43.60
N PRO A 17 -35.93 6.48 42.73
CA PRO A 17 -34.57 6.97 42.92
C PRO A 17 -34.49 8.44 42.49
N SER A 18 -33.87 9.26 43.30
CA SER A 18 -33.53 10.65 43.02
C SER A 18 -32.56 10.73 41.82
N GLU A 19 -32.91 11.50 40.80
CA GLU A 19 -32.03 11.89 39.69
C GLU A 19 -30.86 12.73 40.25
N THR A 20 -29.67 12.16 40.31
CA THR A 20 -28.42 12.90 40.41
C THR A 20 -28.02 13.27 38.99
N THR A 21 -28.19 14.52 38.61
CA THR A 21 -27.61 15.12 37.39
C THR A 21 -26.10 15.20 37.54
N GLY A 22 -25.41 14.13 37.14
CA GLY A 22 -23.99 14.14 36.89
C GLY A 22 -23.76 14.53 35.45
N SER A 23 -23.07 15.63 35.17
CA SER A 23 -22.55 16.00 33.83
C SER A 23 -21.44 15.02 33.47
N GLY A 24 -21.81 13.82 33.09
CA GLY A 24 -20.90 12.82 32.54
C GLY A 24 -20.72 13.07 31.06
N THR A 25 -19.48 13.32 30.62
CA THR A 25 -19.08 13.18 29.22
C THR A 25 -19.64 11.84 28.71
N PRO A 26 -20.33 11.78 27.54
CA PRO A 26 -20.85 10.53 27.03
C PRO A 26 -19.72 9.50 26.92
N ALA A 27 -19.99 8.28 27.38
CA ALA A 27 -19.01 7.19 27.31
C ALA A 27 -18.59 6.98 25.84
N ARG A 28 -17.28 6.96 25.59
CA ARG A 28 -16.75 6.71 24.25
C ARG A 28 -17.17 5.34 23.75
N PRO A 29 -17.43 5.18 22.43
CA PRO A 29 -17.69 3.87 21.83
C PRO A 29 -16.57 2.87 22.14
N ALA A 30 -16.92 1.60 22.27
CA ALA A 30 -15.94 0.53 22.47
C ALA A 30 -14.99 0.45 21.25
N ALA A 31 -13.70 0.26 21.50
CA ALA A 31 -12.72 0.00 20.43
C ALA A 31 -12.69 -1.50 20.11
N VAL A 32 -12.69 -1.83 18.82
CA VAL A 32 -12.57 -3.20 18.30
C VAL A 32 -11.37 -3.38 17.37
N THR A 33 -10.44 -2.41 17.38
CA THR A 33 -9.33 -2.37 16.44
C THR A 33 -8.22 -3.36 16.78
N GLN A 34 -7.46 -3.80 15.77
CA GLN A 34 -6.28 -4.64 16.00
C GLN A 34 -5.28 -3.95 16.94
N MET A 35 -5.12 -2.62 16.84
CA MET A 35 -4.24 -1.87 17.74
C MET A 35 -4.73 -1.93 19.20
N HIS A 36 -6.03 -1.85 19.44
CA HIS A 36 -6.60 -1.99 20.76
C HIS A 36 -6.26 -3.34 21.40
N TYR A 37 -6.47 -4.44 20.66
CA TYR A 37 -6.14 -5.78 21.13
C TYR A 37 -4.63 -5.96 21.34
N ALA A 38 -3.82 -5.49 20.37
CA ALA A 38 -2.37 -5.56 20.45
C ALA A 38 -1.80 -4.89 21.72
N ARG A 39 -2.29 -3.70 22.06
CA ARG A 39 -1.90 -2.94 23.26
C ARG A 39 -2.29 -3.61 24.57
N ARG A 40 -3.29 -4.48 24.54
CA ARG A 40 -3.68 -5.33 25.67
C ARG A 40 -2.89 -6.63 25.74
N GLY A 41 -1.96 -6.85 24.81
CA GLY A 41 -1.18 -8.08 24.72
C GLY A 41 -1.94 -9.25 24.07
N GLU A 42 -3.11 -8.99 23.49
CA GLU A 42 -3.96 -9.99 22.86
C GLU A 42 -3.52 -10.21 21.39
N ILE A 43 -3.45 -11.49 20.98
CA ILE A 43 -3.16 -11.88 19.60
C ILE A 43 -4.47 -12.37 18.97
N THR A 44 -4.99 -11.63 18.02
CA THR A 44 -6.23 -11.97 17.30
C THR A 44 -5.97 -13.03 16.21
N ASP A 45 -7.04 -13.60 15.67
CA ASP A 45 -6.94 -14.52 14.53
C ASP A 45 -6.43 -13.80 13.27
N ALA A 46 -6.79 -12.53 13.07
CA ALA A 46 -6.26 -11.71 11.99
C ALA A 46 -4.74 -11.52 12.10
N MET A 47 -4.20 -11.31 13.30
CA MET A 47 -2.75 -11.23 13.54
C MET A 47 -2.06 -12.57 13.25
N ARG A 48 -2.65 -13.71 13.64
CA ARG A 48 -2.11 -15.04 13.36
C ARG A 48 -2.06 -15.31 11.86
N PHE A 49 -3.16 -15.02 11.16
CA PHE A 49 -3.26 -15.19 9.71
C PHE A 49 -2.23 -14.31 8.98
N ALA A 50 -2.14 -13.03 9.32
CA ALA A 50 -1.17 -12.12 8.74
C ALA A 50 0.29 -12.56 9.04
N ALA A 51 0.57 -13.06 10.24
CA ALA A 51 1.89 -13.56 10.63
C ALA A 51 2.29 -14.77 9.76
N GLU A 52 1.40 -15.75 9.58
CA GLU A 52 1.64 -16.91 8.71
C GLU A 52 1.94 -16.47 7.27
N ARG A 53 1.10 -15.57 6.71
CA ARG A 53 1.25 -15.04 5.35
C ARG A 53 2.57 -14.29 5.14
N GLU A 54 3.06 -13.60 6.18
CA GLU A 54 4.31 -12.83 6.14
C GLU A 54 5.54 -13.60 6.62
N GLU A 55 5.39 -14.87 7.03
CA GLU A 55 6.46 -15.70 7.62
C GLU A 55 7.07 -15.04 8.88
N LEU A 56 6.21 -14.42 9.70
CA LEU A 56 6.54 -13.76 10.96
C LEU A 56 5.95 -14.53 12.14
N THR A 57 6.36 -14.18 13.37
CA THR A 57 5.69 -14.68 14.56
C THR A 57 4.49 -13.80 14.91
N PRO A 58 3.38 -14.38 15.43
CA PRO A 58 2.22 -13.60 15.86
C PRO A 58 2.54 -12.55 16.91
N GLU A 59 3.54 -12.81 17.79
CA GLU A 59 4.02 -11.89 18.80
C GLU A 59 4.66 -10.66 18.18
N LEU A 60 5.49 -10.83 17.15
CA LEU A 60 6.12 -9.72 16.43
C LEU A 60 5.04 -8.87 15.74
N VAL A 61 4.05 -9.50 15.09
CA VAL A 61 2.93 -8.78 14.45
C VAL A 61 2.16 -7.96 15.50
N ARG A 62 1.80 -8.56 16.65
CA ARG A 62 1.15 -7.84 17.74
C ARG A 62 1.99 -6.66 18.23
N ASP A 63 3.27 -6.86 18.50
CA ASP A 63 4.13 -5.85 19.10
C ASP A 63 4.34 -4.67 18.13
N GLU A 64 4.49 -4.91 16.84
CA GLU A 64 4.60 -3.88 15.82
C GLU A 64 3.27 -3.10 15.63
N ILE A 65 2.11 -3.77 15.74
CA ILE A 65 0.80 -3.11 15.73
C ILE A 65 0.63 -2.25 16.99
N ALA A 66 1.01 -2.75 18.16
CA ALA A 66 0.86 -2.03 19.42
C ALA A 66 1.59 -0.68 19.43
N ILE A 67 2.72 -0.59 18.76
CA ILE A 67 3.52 0.65 18.64
C ILE A 67 3.25 1.44 17.36
N GLY A 68 2.35 0.95 16.49
CA GLY A 68 1.89 1.66 15.29
C GLY A 68 2.73 1.50 14.03
N ARG A 69 3.74 0.61 14.01
CA ARG A 69 4.62 0.39 12.83
C ARG A 69 4.12 -0.69 11.87
N LEU A 70 3.03 -1.36 12.23
CA LEU A 70 2.33 -2.35 11.42
C LEU A 70 0.83 -2.14 11.57
N ILE A 71 0.08 -2.35 10.50
CA ILE A 71 -1.38 -2.33 10.49
C ILE A 71 -1.94 -3.57 9.81
N ILE A 72 -3.15 -3.94 10.18
CA ILE A 72 -3.98 -4.92 9.48
C ILE A 72 -5.31 -4.22 9.15
N PRO A 73 -5.47 -3.66 7.93
CA PRO A 73 -6.73 -3.06 7.52
C PRO A 73 -7.78 -4.15 7.33
N ALA A 74 -8.71 -4.26 8.27
CA ALA A 74 -9.68 -5.36 8.29
C ALA A 74 -10.94 -4.94 9.07
N ASN A 75 -11.86 -4.26 8.36
CA ASN A 75 -13.16 -3.90 8.92
C ASN A 75 -13.88 -5.15 9.43
N ILE A 76 -14.48 -5.06 10.61
CA ILE A 76 -15.17 -6.18 11.27
C ILE A 76 -16.25 -6.85 10.41
N HIS A 77 -16.92 -6.07 9.52
CA HIS A 77 -17.94 -6.59 8.62
C HIS A 77 -17.32 -7.35 7.42
N HIS A 78 -16.23 -6.84 6.83
CA HIS A 78 -15.53 -7.50 5.74
C HIS A 78 -14.75 -8.72 6.24
N LEU A 79 -14.12 -8.62 7.41
CA LEU A 79 -13.40 -9.72 8.07
C LEU A 79 -14.32 -10.90 8.42
N SER A 80 -15.58 -10.64 8.76
CA SER A 80 -16.58 -11.69 8.99
C SER A 80 -17.08 -12.37 7.70
N GLY A 81 -16.67 -11.87 6.53
CA GLY A 81 -17.04 -12.36 5.20
C GLY A 81 -15.91 -13.12 4.51
N VAL A 82 -15.40 -12.53 3.43
CA VAL A 82 -14.44 -13.16 2.50
C VAL A 82 -13.01 -12.61 2.60
N LEU A 83 -12.77 -11.61 3.44
CA LEU A 83 -11.47 -10.97 3.58
C LEU A 83 -10.42 -11.93 4.15
N GLU A 84 -9.30 -12.02 3.48
CA GLU A 84 -8.06 -12.63 3.99
C GLU A 84 -7.17 -11.54 4.57
N PRO A 85 -7.01 -11.42 5.91
CA PRO A 85 -6.24 -10.36 6.52
C PRO A 85 -4.79 -10.33 6.04
N MET A 86 -4.21 -9.13 5.90
CA MET A 86 -2.83 -8.94 5.53
C MET A 86 -2.23 -7.77 6.31
N ALA A 87 -0.91 -7.75 6.47
CA ALA A 87 -0.21 -6.71 7.20
C ALA A 87 0.53 -5.74 6.27
N ILE A 88 0.52 -4.45 6.62
CA ILE A 88 1.28 -3.38 5.96
C ILE A 88 2.18 -2.73 7.01
N GLY A 89 3.48 -2.64 6.75
CA GLY A 89 4.43 -1.96 7.64
C GLY A 89 5.83 -2.55 7.59
N LYS A 90 6.70 -2.03 8.43
CA LYS A 90 8.16 -2.18 8.41
C LYS A 90 8.66 -3.63 8.33
N VAL A 91 8.00 -4.56 9.02
CA VAL A 91 8.42 -5.98 9.07
C VAL A 91 7.74 -6.84 8.02
N ALA A 92 6.72 -6.34 7.33
CA ALA A 92 6.01 -7.03 6.26
C ALA A 92 6.70 -6.83 4.90
N ARG A 93 6.35 -7.66 3.90
CA ARG A 93 6.72 -7.44 2.50
C ARG A 93 6.12 -6.13 2.01
N VAL A 94 6.78 -5.46 1.05
CA VAL A 94 6.21 -4.28 0.39
C VAL A 94 4.92 -4.67 -0.32
N LYS A 95 3.85 -3.96 -0.03
CA LYS A 95 2.52 -4.20 -0.60
C LYS A 95 2.25 -3.30 -1.78
N ILE A 96 1.33 -3.73 -2.63
CA ILE A 96 0.81 -2.88 -3.69
C ILE A 96 -0.70 -2.70 -3.58
N ASN A 97 -1.15 -1.48 -3.86
CA ASN A 97 -2.55 -1.13 -4.01
C ASN A 97 -2.91 -0.87 -5.46
N ALA A 98 -4.04 -1.39 -5.92
CA ALA A 98 -4.62 -1.06 -7.22
C ALA A 98 -5.84 -0.16 -7.05
N ASN A 99 -5.90 0.95 -7.80
CA ASN A 99 -7.06 1.84 -7.84
C ASN A 99 -8.00 1.40 -8.96
N ILE A 100 -9.25 1.12 -8.63
CA ILE A 100 -10.34 0.91 -9.59
C ILE A 100 -11.44 1.92 -9.32
N GLY A 101 -12.46 1.93 -10.13
CA GLY A 101 -13.61 2.79 -9.94
C GLY A 101 -14.15 3.28 -11.29
N ASN A 102 -15.45 3.54 -11.30
CA ASN A 102 -16.13 4.11 -12.44
C ASN A 102 -16.10 5.64 -12.42
N SER A 103 -16.48 6.24 -13.54
CA SER A 103 -16.73 7.67 -13.65
C SER A 103 -18.20 7.94 -13.99
N GLN A 104 -18.60 9.22 -13.98
CA GLN A 104 -19.94 9.64 -14.39
C GLN A 104 -20.31 9.24 -15.83
N VAL A 105 -19.31 9.06 -16.69
CA VAL A 105 -19.47 8.69 -18.12
C VAL A 105 -19.36 7.18 -18.37
N SER A 106 -18.91 6.40 -17.40
CA SER A 106 -18.75 4.94 -17.52
C SER A 106 -19.10 4.29 -16.19
N SER A 107 -20.28 3.67 -16.12
CA SER A 107 -20.80 3.01 -14.91
C SER A 107 -21.22 1.59 -15.26
N ASP A 108 -20.33 0.62 -14.97
CA ASP A 108 -20.62 -0.81 -15.09
C ASP A 108 -20.06 -1.58 -13.90
N VAL A 109 -20.97 -2.12 -13.07
CA VAL A 109 -20.62 -2.95 -11.91
C VAL A 109 -19.78 -4.16 -12.33
N ASN A 110 -20.11 -4.80 -13.45
CA ASN A 110 -19.40 -5.99 -13.92
C ASN A 110 -17.96 -5.64 -14.33
N GLY A 111 -17.76 -4.50 -15.00
CA GLY A 111 -16.42 -4.02 -15.35
C GLY A 111 -15.57 -3.71 -14.14
N GLU A 112 -16.14 -3.18 -13.05
CA GLU A 112 -15.40 -2.96 -11.80
C GLU A 112 -15.03 -4.29 -11.10
N ILE A 113 -15.93 -5.28 -11.11
CA ILE A 113 -15.63 -6.62 -10.59
C ILE A 113 -14.55 -7.31 -11.44
N GLU A 114 -14.58 -7.18 -12.76
CA GLU A 114 -13.53 -7.70 -13.64
C GLU A 114 -12.17 -7.08 -13.30
N LYS A 115 -12.10 -5.75 -13.15
CA LYS A 115 -10.87 -5.04 -12.75
C LYS A 115 -10.38 -5.49 -11.37
N LEU A 116 -11.27 -5.67 -10.39
CA LEU A 116 -10.93 -6.23 -9.09
C LEU A 116 -10.30 -7.63 -9.21
N GLN A 117 -10.96 -8.53 -9.95
CA GLN A 117 -10.49 -9.90 -10.12
C GLN A 117 -9.12 -9.96 -10.81
N ILE A 118 -8.90 -9.12 -11.81
CA ILE A 118 -7.60 -8.98 -12.48
C ILE A 118 -6.55 -8.42 -11.52
N ALA A 119 -6.86 -7.37 -10.77
CA ALA A 119 -5.94 -6.81 -9.81
C ALA A 119 -5.49 -7.86 -8.78
N VAL A 120 -6.41 -8.60 -8.19
CA VAL A 120 -6.12 -9.68 -7.22
C VAL A 120 -5.37 -10.84 -7.87
N LYS A 121 -5.79 -11.29 -9.07
CA LYS A 121 -5.13 -12.38 -9.82
C LYS A 121 -3.64 -12.08 -10.07
N TYR A 122 -3.29 -10.86 -10.42
CA TYR A 122 -1.90 -10.47 -10.70
C TYR A 122 -1.15 -9.96 -9.47
N GLY A 123 -1.79 -9.97 -8.29
CA GLY A 123 -1.12 -9.85 -7.00
C GLY A 123 -1.25 -8.48 -6.33
N ALA A 124 -2.30 -7.71 -6.61
CA ALA A 124 -2.65 -6.57 -5.77
C ALA A 124 -2.93 -7.05 -4.34
N ASP A 125 -2.33 -6.40 -3.37
CA ASP A 125 -2.46 -6.73 -1.95
C ASP A 125 -3.66 -5.99 -1.33
N THR A 126 -4.03 -4.82 -1.87
CA THR A 126 -5.23 -4.04 -1.56
C THR A 126 -5.82 -3.46 -2.84
N VAL A 127 -7.10 -3.05 -2.77
CA VAL A 127 -7.77 -2.34 -3.87
C VAL A 127 -8.51 -1.13 -3.32
N MET A 128 -8.41 0.03 -3.98
CA MET A 128 -9.24 1.19 -3.68
C MET A 128 -10.36 1.35 -4.70
N ASP A 129 -11.60 1.47 -4.19
CA ASP A 129 -12.76 1.91 -4.96
C ASP A 129 -12.81 3.44 -4.99
N LEU A 130 -12.42 4.03 -6.11
CA LEU A 130 -12.44 5.47 -6.37
C LEU A 130 -13.63 5.90 -7.23
N SER A 131 -14.72 5.14 -7.20
CA SER A 131 -15.93 5.41 -7.98
C SER A 131 -16.51 6.80 -7.70
N THR A 132 -16.82 7.53 -8.79
CA THR A 132 -17.39 8.89 -8.76
C THR A 132 -18.65 9.02 -9.58
N GLY A 133 -19.34 7.91 -9.92
CA GLY A 133 -20.55 7.95 -10.71
C GLY A 133 -21.46 6.73 -10.52
N GLY A 134 -22.70 6.85 -10.95
CA GLY A 134 -23.70 5.78 -10.88
C GLY A 134 -24.09 5.40 -9.45
N ASN A 135 -24.43 4.13 -9.26
CA ASN A 135 -24.79 3.58 -7.95
C ASN A 135 -23.53 3.16 -7.17
N ILE A 136 -22.83 4.15 -6.60
CA ILE A 136 -21.56 3.94 -5.86
C ILE A 136 -21.75 2.91 -4.74
N ASP A 137 -22.85 2.97 -3.98
CA ASP A 137 -23.14 2.02 -2.89
C ASP A 137 -23.32 0.59 -3.39
N GLY A 138 -23.99 0.43 -4.53
CA GLY A 138 -24.18 -0.88 -5.16
C GLY A 138 -22.88 -1.48 -5.65
N ILE A 139 -22.03 -0.67 -6.28
CA ILE A 139 -20.69 -1.06 -6.76
C ILE A 139 -19.82 -1.46 -5.58
N ARG A 140 -19.72 -0.62 -4.54
CA ARG A 140 -18.91 -0.90 -3.35
C ARG A 140 -19.34 -2.18 -2.63
N ARG A 141 -20.65 -2.38 -2.42
CA ARG A 141 -21.13 -3.63 -1.82
C ARG A 141 -20.75 -4.86 -2.65
N ALA A 142 -20.83 -4.79 -3.97
CA ALA A 142 -20.43 -5.88 -4.85
C ALA A 142 -18.89 -6.14 -4.77
N ILE A 143 -18.10 -5.08 -4.74
CA ILE A 143 -16.64 -5.15 -4.59
C ILE A 143 -16.29 -5.82 -3.24
N ILE A 144 -16.80 -5.31 -2.12
CA ILE A 144 -16.51 -5.84 -0.77
C ILE A 144 -16.95 -7.30 -0.64
N ALA A 145 -18.14 -7.65 -1.14
CA ALA A 145 -18.65 -9.02 -1.08
C ALA A 145 -17.82 -10.03 -1.90
N THR A 146 -17.00 -9.55 -2.84
CA THR A 146 -16.22 -10.41 -3.76
C THR A 146 -14.72 -10.39 -3.44
N SER A 147 -14.25 -9.35 -2.76
CA SER A 147 -12.82 -9.11 -2.53
C SER A 147 -12.27 -9.96 -1.39
N SER A 148 -11.22 -10.72 -1.65
CA SER A 148 -10.40 -11.35 -0.60
C SER A 148 -9.29 -10.46 -0.07
N VAL A 149 -9.12 -9.25 -0.62
CA VAL A 149 -8.12 -8.25 -0.18
C VAL A 149 -8.81 -7.02 0.40
N PRO A 150 -8.14 -6.26 1.29
CA PRO A 150 -8.70 -5.06 1.88
C PRO A 150 -9.15 -4.04 0.83
N ILE A 151 -10.30 -3.42 1.07
CA ILE A 151 -10.88 -2.38 0.22
C ILE A 151 -10.77 -1.01 0.87
N GLY A 152 -10.15 -0.08 0.12
CA GLY A 152 -10.05 1.32 0.50
C GLY A 152 -11.00 2.24 -0.26
N THR A 153 -11.32 3.40 0.32
CA THR A 153 -12.14 4.44 -0.33
C THR A 153 -11.65 5.84 0.03
N VAL A 154 -12.21 6.84 -0.67
CA VAL A 154 -12.04 8.27 -0.36
C VAL A 154 -13.42 8.89 -0.12
N PRO A 155 -13.94 8.92 1.11
CA PRO A 155 -15.34 9.26 1.41
C PRO A 155 -15.83 10.58 0.84
N ILE A 156 -14.97 11.61 0.75
CA ILE A 156 -15.36 12.91 0.18
C ILE A 156 -15.83 12.81 -1.28
N TYR A 157 -15.36 11.81 -2.06
CA TYR A 157 -15.79 11.65 -3.44
C TYR A 157 -17.29 11.36 -3.52
N GLN A 158 -17.77 10.44 -2.68
CA GLN A 158 -19.19 10.14 -2.61
C GLN A 158 -19.99 11.27 -1.95
N ALA A 159 -19.42 11.95 -0.94
CA ALA A 159 -20.08 13.09 -0.31
C ALA A 159 -20.37 14.22 -1.32
N VAL A 160 -19.46 14.45 -2.28
CA VAL A 160 -19.64 15.43 -3.36
C VAL A 160 -20.54 14.92 -4.48
N GLN A 161 -20.46 13.60 -4.80
CA GLN A 161 -21.27 13.01 -5.86
C GLN A 161 -22.75 12.88 -5.49
N GLY A 162 -23.07 12.80 -4.19
CA GLY A 162 -24.40 12.50 -3.69
C GLY A 162 -24.61 11.01 -3.41
N GLY A 163 -25.73 10.69 -2.79
CA GLY A 163 -26.11 9.33 -2.42
C GLY A 163 -27.49 8.94 -2.99
N PRO A 164 -27.82 7.65 -2.95
CA PRO A 164 -29.09 7.14 -3.52
C PRO A 164 -30.34 7.73 -2.87
N ASP A 165 -30.21 8.24 -1.65
CA ASP A 165 -31.33 8.75 -0.85
C ASP A 165 -31.46 10.28 -0.89
N GLY A 166 -30.68 10.98 -1.74
CA GLY A 166 -30.65 12.45 -1.82
C GLY A 166 -30.08 13.14 -0.57
N LYS A 167 -29.62 12.41 0.43
CA LYS A 167 -29.10 12.97 1.69
C LYS A 167 -27.88 13.86 1.46
N TRP A 168 -27.05 13.53 0.47
CA TRP A 168 -25.84 14.24 0.11
C TRP A 168 -25.92 14.98 -1.24
N ASP A 169 -27.15 15.22 -1.77
CA ASP A 169 -27.38 16.04 -2.97
C ASP A 169 -27.13 17.53 -2.67
N LYS A 170 -25.88 17.86 -2.37
CA LYS A 170 -25.41 19.20 -2.00
C LYS A 170 -24.25 19.61 -2.90
N GLN A 171 -24.11 20.91 -3.11
CA GLN A 171 -22.87 21.43 -3.69
C GLN A 171 -21.73 21.26 -2.68
N LEU A 172 -20.49 21.21 -3.17
CA LEU A 172 -19.31 21.02 -2.31
C LEU A 172 -19.28 22.04 -1.14
N GLU A 173 -19.60 23.30 -1.45
CA GLU A 173 -19.60 24.39 -0.47
C GLU A 173 -20.75 24.30 0.55
N GLU A 174 -21.78 23.52 0.27
CA GLU A 174 -22.90 23.31 1.19
C GLU A 174 -22.67 22.13 2.16
N LEU A 175 -21.63 21.31 1.91
CA LEU A 175 -21.29 20.21 2.78
C LEU A 175 -20.85 20.73 4.16
N THR A 176 -21.37 20.12 5.20
CA THR A 176 -20.98 20.36 6.58
C THR A 176 -20.02 19.30 7.09
N ALA A 177 -19.35 19.56 8.21
CA ALA A 177 -18.53 18.55 8.89
C ALA A 177 -19.36 17.30 9.23
N ASN A 178 -20.62 17.44 9.61
CA ASN A 178 -21.49 16.31 9.89
C ASN A 178 -21.82 15.47 8.64
N ASP A 179 -21.98 16.10 7.48
CA ASP A 179 -22.18 15.35 6.22
C ASP A 179 -20.97 14.46 5.90
N LEU A 180 -19.75 14.95 6.17
CA LEU A 180 -18.52 14.17 5.98
C LEU A 180 -18.41 13.04 7.01
N LEU A 181 -18.73 13.29 8.29
CA LEU A 181 -18.75 12.26 9.33
C LEU A 181 -19.78 11.18 9.04
N ASP A 182 -20.99 11.57 8.64
CA ASP A 182 -22.06 10.65 8.26
C ASP A 182 -21.65 9.77 7.06
N MET A 183 -20.90 10.33 6.09
CA MET A 183 -20.41 9.56 4.96
C MET A 183 -19.30 8.58 5.37
N ILE A 184 -18.38 8.98 6.26
CA ILE A 184 -17.35 8.10 6.82
C ILE A 184 -18.03 6.92 7.55
N GLU A 185 -19.01 7.20 8.42
CA GLU A 185 -19.72 6.15 9.13
C GLU A 185 -20.53 5.25 8.19
N HIS A 186 -21.17 5.83 7.16
CA HIS A 186 -21.90 5.08 6.14
C HIS A 186 -21.00 4.04 5.44
N GLN A 187 -19.81 4.46 5.01
CA GLN A 187 -18.86 3.56 4.34
C GLN A 187 -18.23 2.54 5.31
N ALA A 188 -17.99 2.93 6.57
CA ALA A 188 -17.54 2.00 7.62
C ALA A 188 -18.55 0.87 7.85
N LYS A 189 -19.84 1.20 7.91
CA LYS A 189 -20.95 0.21 8.01
C LYS A 189 -21.07 -0.71 6.80
N GLN A 190 -20.60 -0.28 5.63
CA GLN A 190 -20.57 -1.12 4.43
C GLN A 190 -19.41 -2.13 4.42
N GLY A 191 -18.43 -1.99 5.31
CA GLY A 191 -17.30 -2.90 5.42
C GLY A 191 -16.01 -2.40 4.77
N VAL A 192 -15.87 -1.09 4.50
CA VAL A 192 -14.61 -0.50 3.99
C VAL A 192 -13.50 -0.68 5.03
N ASP A 193 -12.35 -1.22 4.62
CA ASP A 193 -11.25 -1.60 5.52
C ASP A 193 -10.32 -0.44 5.85
N TYR A 194 -10.15 0.49 4.92
CA TYR A 194 -9.38 1.71 5.16
C TYR A 194 -9.93 2.89 4.35
N MET A 195 -9.73 4.08 4.86
CA MET A 195 -10.23 5.30 4.22
C MET A 195 -9.14 6.34 4.11
N THR A 196 -8.96 6.87 2.90
CA THR A 196 -8.11 8.05 2.69
C THR A 196 -8.88 9.31 3.10
N LEU A 197 -8.37 9.96 4.14
CA LEU A 197 -8.94 11.17 4.72
C LEU A 197 -7.91 12.31 4.66
N HIS A 198 -8.26 13.36 3.92
CA HIS A 198 -7.39 14.52 3.71
C HIS A 198 -7.53 15.53 4.86
N ALA A 199 -7.25 15.06 6.09
CA ALA A 199 -7.35 15.88 7.30
C ALA A 199 -6.13 16.78 7.55
N GLY A 200 -5.00 16.49 6.88
CA GLY A 200 -3.71 17.19 7.12
C GLY A 200 -3.56 18.53 6.40
N ILE A 201 -4.37 18.78 5.35
CA ILE A 201 -4.35 20.10 4.69
C ILE A 201 -5.04 21.14 5.56
N LEU A 202 -4.33 22.22 5.91
CA LEU A 202 -4.82 23.31 6.71
C LEU A 202 -4.96 24.59 5.89
N ILE A 203 -5.81 25.52 6.34
CA ILE A 203 -6.02 26.80 5.65
C ILE A 203 -4.73 27.63 5.55
N GLU A 204 -3.85 27.57 6.54
CA GLU A 204 -2.53 28.18 6.56
C GLU A 204 -1.53 27.57 5.58
N HIS A 205 -1.78 26.35 5.07
CA HIS A 205 -0.95 25.72 4.04
C HIS A 205 -1.26 26.26 2.64
N LEU A 206 -2.49 26.75 2.39
CA LEU A 206 -2.93 27.16 1.06
C LEU A 206 -2.06 28.26 0.42
N PRO A 207 -1.58 29.28 1.16
CA PRO A 207 -0.66 30.25 0.60
C PRO A 207 0.68 29.65 0.13
N LEU A 208 1.11 28.52 0.70
CA LEU A 208 2.37 27.86 0.33
C LEU A 208 2.31 27.21 -1.06
N VAL A 209 1.10 26.98 -1.58
CA VAL A 209 0.89 26.40 -2.93
C VAL A 209 1.13 27.46 -4.04
N HIS A 210 1.16 28.74 -3.66
CA HIS A 210 1.38 29.81 -4.64
C HIS A 210 2.74 29.67 -5.32
N GLY A 211 2.73 29.60 -6.64
CA GLY A 211 3.94 29.45 -7.46
C GLY A 211 4.26 28.01 -7.86
N ARG A 212 3.54 27.00 -7.36
CA ARG A 212 3.62 25.65 -7.89
C ARG A 212 3.17 25.60 -9.36
N ILE A 213 3.84 24.78 -10.16
CA ILE A 213 3.48 24.57 -11.58
C ILE A 213 2.12 23.85 -11.67
N THR A 214 1.90 22.83 -10.84
CA THR A 214 0.70 21.99 -10.90
C THR A 214 -0.32 22.25 -9.78
N GLY A 215 -0.02 23.18 -8.85
CA GLY A 215 -0.93 23.56 -7.77
C GLY A 215 -1.23 22.39 -6.80
N ILE A 216 -2.52 22.10 -6.59
CA ILE A 216 -3.00 20.98 -5.74
C ILE A 216 -3.55 19.88 -6.65
N VAL A 217 -2.83 18.80 -6.83
CA VAL A 217 -3.19 17.68 -7.73
C VAL A 217 -3.97 16.57 -7.06
N SER A 218 -3.99 16.50 -5.72
CA SER A 218 -4.84 15.58 -5.00
C SER A 218 -6.30 15.97 -5.17
N ARG A 219 -7.13 15.04 -5.69
CA ARG A 219 -8.58 15.31 -5.84
C ARG A 219 -9.24 15.63 -4.49
N GLY A 220 -8.99 14.82 -3.47
CA GLY A 220 -9.55 15.07 -2.14
C GLY A 220 -8.99 16.34 -1.52
N GLY A 221 -7.67 16.56 -1.64
CA GLY A 221 -7.02 17.79 -1.16
C GLY A 221 -7.57 19.05 -1.80
N SER A 222 -7.78 19.04 -3.12
CA SER A 222 -8.35 20.20 -3.85
C SER A 222 -9.80 20.48 -3.44
N LEU A 223 -10.61 19.45 -3.22
CA LEU A 223 -11.99 19.61 -2.72
C LEU A 223 -12.01 20.26 -1.33
N HIS A 224 -11.17 19.82 -0.40
CA HIS A 224 -11.04 20.49 0.92
C HIS A 224 -10.52 21.92 0.78
N ALA A 225 -9.56 22.19 -0.10
CA ALA A 225 -9.05 23.53 -0.34
C ALA A 225 -10.15 24.48 -0.86
N VAL A 226 -10.98 24.05 -1.82
CA VAL A 226 -12.13 24.82 -2.31
C VAL A 226 -13.11 25.11 -1.17
N TRP A 227 -13.45 24.09 -0.38
CA TRP A 227 -14.35 24.28 0.77
C TRP A 227 -13.80 25.29 1.78
N MET A 228 -12.52 25.15 2.18
CA MET A 228 -11.87 26.06 3.11
C MET A 228 -11.82 27.50 2.58
N MET A 229 -11.55 27.66 1.29
CA MET A 229 -11.51 29.01 0.66
C MET A 229 -12.89 29.66 0.59
N ALA A 230 -13.94 28.88 0.30
CA ALA A 230 -15.32 29.37 0.26
C ALA A 230 -15.79 29.85 1.63
N HIS A 231 -15.50 29.07 2.68
CA HIS A 231 -15.95 29.36 4.04
C HIS A 231 -15.00 30.25 4.85
N ARG A 232 -13.75 30.41 4.42
CA ARG A 232 -12.68 31.05 5.22
C ARG A 232 -12.54 30.39 6.59
N LYS A 233 -12.63 29.05 6.63
CA LYS A 233 -12.57 28.21 7.83
C LYS A 233 -11.54 27.10 7.64
N GLN A 234 -11.15 26.52 8.76
CA GLN A 234 -10.26 25.36 8.81
C GLN A 234 -10.93 24.12 8.21
N ASN A 235 -10.11 23.18 7.78
CA ASN A 235 -10.52 21.87 7.30
C ASN A 235 -11.46 21.18 8.30
N PRO A 236 -12.69 20.84 7.92
CA PRO A 236 -13.66 20.25 8.82
C PRO A 236 -13.22 18.88 9.36
N LEU A 237 -12.44 18.09 8.61
CA LEU A 237 -11.90 16.81 9.09
C LEU A 237 -10.80 17.00 10.13
N TYR A 238 -10.00 18.07 10.04
CA TYR A 238 -9.01 18.40 11.06
C TYR A 238 -9.68 18.87 12.37
N GLU A 239 -10.66 19.78 12.28
CA GLU A 239 -11.40 20.29 13.46
C GLU A 239 -12.19 19.17 14.18
N ARG A 240 -12.76 18.24 13.41
CA ARG A 240 -13.57 17.13 13.93
C ARG A 240 -12.83 15.77 13.91
N PHE A 241 -11.48 15.81 13.96
CA PHE A 241 -10.69 14.59 13.83
C PHE A 241 -10.98 13.55 14.92
N ASP A 242 -11.25 13.99 16.14
CA ASP A 242 -11.61 13.10 17.25
C ASP A 242 -12.93 12.34 16.98
N ASP A 243 -13.91 13.01 16.37
CA ASP A 243 -15.18 12.35 15.98
C ASP A 243 -14.96 11.33 14.84
N VAL A 244 -14.07 11.64 13.89
CA VAL A 244 -13.63 10.68 12.87
C VAL A 244 -13.05 9.43 13.52
N LEU A 245 -12.13 9.60 14.47
CA LEU A 245 -11.50 8.48 15.16
C LEU A 245 -12.49 7.66 15.98
N ASP A 246 -13.48 8.31 16.62
CA ASP A 246 -14.53 7.63 17.36
C ASP A 246 -15.45 6.79 16.44
N ILE A 247 -15.60 7.15 15.16
CA ILE A 247 -16.27 6.32 14.16
C ILE A 247 -15.37 5.14 13.78
N LEU A 248 -14.14 5.40 13.33
CA LEU A 248 -13.25 4.37 12.76
C LEU A 248 -12.95 3.25 13.76
N ARG A 249 -12.74 3.57 15.04
CA ARG A 249 -12.46 2.59 16.10
C ARG A 249 -13.58 1.58 16.36
N GLN A 250 -14.82 1.89 15.97
CA GLN A 250 -15.98 1.01 16.17
C GLN A 250 -16.05 -0.11 15.13
N TYR A 251 -15.42 0.09 13.97
CA TYR A 251 -15.51 -0.81 12.83
C TYR A 251 -14.16 -1.42 12.45
N ASP A 252 -13.08 -1.09 13.16
CA ASP A 252 -11.68 -1.40 12.80
C ASP A 252 -11.30 -0.91 11.40
N VAL A 253 -11.68 0.32 11.10
CA VAL A 253 -11.27 0.98 9.86
C VAL A 253 -9.92 1.64 10.06
N THR A 254 -8.93 1.30 9.24
CA THR A 254 -7.64 1.97 9.22
C THR A 254 -7.75 3.33 8.55
N ILE A 255 -7.15 4.37 9.14
CA ILE A 255 -7.03 5.66 8.47
C ILE A 255 -5.80 5.68 7.57
N SER A 256 -5.99 6.05 6.30
CA SER A 256 -4.94 6.51 5.41
C SER A 256 -4.93 8.02 5.44
N LEU A 257 -3.94 8.62 6.09
CA LEU A 257 -3.80 10.09 6.15
C LEU A 257 -3.33 10.60 4.79
N GLY A 258 -4.28 11.17 4.04
CA GLY A 258 -4.07 11.59 2.65
C GLY A 258 -3.14 12.78 2.50
N ASP A 259 -2.21 12.71 1.56
CA ASP A 259 -1.27 13.76 1.19
C ASP A 259 -1.87 14.77 0.20
N SER A 260 -2.69 15.67 0.69
CA SER A 260 -3.41 16.67 -0.12
C SER A 260 -2.47 17.54 -0.95
N LEU A 261 -1.30 17.84 -0.40
CA LEU A 261 -0.30 18.73 -0.99
C LEU A 261 0.91 17.99 -1.58
N ARG A 262 0.72 16.71 -1.96
CA ARG A 262 1.73 15.99 -2.73
C ARG A 262 2.09 16.72 -4.01
N PRO A 263 3.37 16.73 -4.45
CA PRO A 263 3.75 17.34 -5.71
C PRO A 263 3.15 16.60 -6.90
N GLY A 264 2.67 17.34 -7.90
CA GLY A 264 2.12 16.82 -9.15
C GLY A 264 3.07 16.93 -10.34
N CYS A 265 4.29 17.41 -10.11
CA CYS A 265 5.42 17.40 -11.02
C CYS A 265 6.72 17.46 -10.24
N ILE A 266 7.82 17.06 -10.86
CA ILE A 266 9.14 17.03 -10.19
C ILE A 266 9.64 18.43 -9.79
N ALA A 267 9.17 19.49 -10.45
CA ALA A 267 9.54 20.87 -10.10
C ALA A 267 8.92 21.34 -8.77
N ASP A 268 7.79 20.77 -8.37
CA ASP A 268 7.10 21.08 -7.11
C ASP A 268 7.54 20.15 -5.96
N ALA A 269 8.44 19.20 -6.25
CA ALA A 269 8.88 18.18 -5.29
C ALA A 269 9.58 18.77 -4.07
N SER A 270 9.29 18.22 -2.89
CA SER A 270 9.96 18.55 -1.62
C SER A 270 9.85 20.03 -1.22
N ASP A 271 8.78 20.68 -1.64
CA ASP A 271 8.55 22.08 -1.32
C ASP A 271 7.98 22.30 0.09
N ARG A 272 7.82 23.56 0.46
CA ARG A 272 7.31 23.95 1.78
C ARG A 272 5.86 23.51 2.03
N ALA A 273 5.03 23.45 0.99
CA ALA A 273 3.64 23.04 1.11
C ALA A 273 3.54 21.55 1.44
N GLN A 274 4.30 20.71 0.74
CA GLN A 274 4.37 19.27 1.00
C GLN A 274 4.81 18.98 2.45
N PHE A 275 5.86 19.63 2.91
CA PHE A 275 6.39 19.36 4.25
C PHE A 275 5.56 19.99 5.38
N ALA A 276 4.89 21.12 5.16
CA ALA A 276 3.96 21.66 6.14
C ALA A 276 2.77 20.73 6.40
N GLU A 277 2.23 20.12 5.34
CA GLU A 277 1.20 19.08 5.52
C GLU A 277 1.78 17.84 6.22
N LEU A 278 2.97 17.37 5.84
CA LEU A 278 3.61 16.22 6.47
C LEU A 278 3.76 16.40 7.99
N ASP A 279 4.14 17.59 8.45
CA ASP A 279 4.25 17.90 9.87
C ASP A 279 2.88 17.74 10.58
N THR A 280 1.78 18.18 9.93
CA THR A 280 0.41 17.96 10.43
C THR A 280 0.02 16.47 10.40
N LEU A 281 0.42 15.72 9.37
CA LEU A 281 0.15 14.27 9.32
C LEU A 281 0.83 13.53 10.49
N GLY A 282 2.01 13.98 10.92
CA GLY A 282 2.68 13.47 12.12
C GLY A 282 1.89 13.72 13.40
N GLU A 283 1.33 14.92 13.57
CA GLU A 283 0.41 15.24 14.68
C GLU A 283 -0.81 14.32 14.67
N LEU A 284 -1.49 14.21 13.52
CA LEU A 284 -2.69 13.40 13.37
C LEU A 284 -2.43 11.91 13.60
N THR A 285 -1.25 11.41 13.24
CA THR A 285 -0.80 10.04 13.50
C THR A 285 -0.80 9.77 15.00
N THR A 286 -0.21 10.63 15.80
CA THR A 286 -0.16 10.50 17.26
C THR A 286 -1.58 10.54 17.86
N ARG A 287 -2.42 11.49 17.42
CA ARG A 287 -3.81 11.59 17.88
C ARG A 287 -4.64 10.32 17.56
N ALA A 288 -4.42 9.72 16.38
CA ALA A 288 -5.10 8.49 16.01
C ALA A 288 -4.67 7.31 16.89
N TRP A 289 -3.37 7.18 17.15
CA TRP A 289 -2.85 6.15 18.04
C TRP A 289 -3.33 6.28 19.48
N GLU A 290 -3.51 7.51 19.99
CA GLU A 290 -4.12 7.74 21.32
C GLU A 290 -5.56 7.23 21.44
N ARG A 291 -6.22 7.00 20.30
CA ARG A 291 -7.58 6.46 20.20
C ARG A 291 -7.61 4.99 19.74
N ASP A 292 -6.46 4.31 19.71
CA ASP A 292 -6.32 2.94 19.21
C ASP A 292 -6.75 2.76 17.73
N VAL A 293 -6.63 3.80 16.90
CA VAL A 293 -6.91 3.72 15.47
C VAL A 293 -5.62 3.46 14.71
N GLN A 294 -5.62 2.44 13.86
CA GLN A 294 -4.51 2.10 12.98
C GLN A 294 -4.32 3.18 11.91
N VAL A 295 -3.07 3.53 11.62
CA VAL A 295 -2.70 4.62 10.69
C VAL A 295 -1.70 4.12 9.67
N MET A 296 -1.91 4.51 8.41
CA MET A 296 -0.87 4.64 7.40
C MET A 296 -0.87 6.07 6.86
N VAL A 297 0.29 6.56 6.43
CA VAL A 297 0.47 7.93 5.96
C VAL A 297 0.76 7.91 4.47
N GLU A 298 0.03 8.72 3.70
CA GLU A 298 0.29 8.87 2.27
C GLU A 298 1.48 9.78 2.01
N GLY A 299 2.11 9.60 0.87
CA GLY A 299 3.30 10.33 0.49
C GLY A 299 3.42 10.60 -1.00
N PRO A 300 4.51 11.26 -1.42
CA PRO A 300 4.58 12.07 -2.62
C PRO A 300 4.37 11.30 -3.92
N GLY A 301 3.77 11.98 -4.91
CA GLY A 301 3.45 11.42 -6.23
C GLY A 301 4.53 11.65 -7.30
N HIS A 302 5.21 12.81 -7.31
CA HIS A 302 6.25 13.16 -8.28
C HIS A 302 7.50 13.62 -7.54
N ILE A 303 8.54 12.79 -7.52
CA ILE A 303 9.81 13.09 -6.83
C ILE A 303 10.97 12.63 -7.71
N PRO A 304 11.94 13.49 -8.04
CA PRO A 304 13.16 13.07 -8.72
C PRO A 304 13.95 12.09 -7.83
N MET A 305 14.69 11.18 -8.47
CA MET A 305 15.31 10.03 -7.81
C MET A 305 16.21 10.42 -6.63
N ASP A 306 16.97 11.51 -6.76
CA ASP A 306 17.92 12.01 -5.74
C ASP A 306 17.25 12.53 -4.47
N GLN A 307 15.93 12.79 -4.48
CA GLN A 307 15.17 13.29 -3.33
C GLN A 307 14.34 12.19 -2.62
N ILE A 308 14.26 11.00 -3.18
CA ILE A 308 13.39 9.92 -2.64
C ILE A 308 13.81 9.52 -1.23
N GLU A 309 15.10 9.27 -1.00
CA GLU A 309 15.61 8.84 0.31
C GLU A 309 15.31 9.89 1.40
N MET A 310 15.55 11.15 1.10
CA MET A 310 15.28 12.25 2.04
C MET A 310 13.80 12.33 2.42
N ASN A 311 12.89 12.17 1.44
CA ASN A 311 11.43 12.16 1.69
C ASN A 311 11.03 11.01 2.61
N VAL A 312 11.56 9.80 2.39
CA VAL A 312 11.27 8.65 3.25
C VAL A 312 11.78 8.88 4.67
N ARG A 313 13.02 9.33 4.82
CA ARG A 313 13.61 9.60 6.14
C ARG A 313 12.79 10.62 6.92
N ARG A 314 12.42 11.74 6.26
CA ARG A 314 11.63 12.80 6.90
C ARG A 314 10.25 12.29 7.32
N MET A 315 9.56 11.53 6.45
CA MET A 315 8.27 10.94 6.79
C MET A 315 8.38 9.99 8.00
N LYS A 316 9.34 9.06 7.99
CA LYS A 316 9.52 8.10 9.08
C LYS A 316 9.85 8.79 10.41
N GLU A 317 10.61 9.89 10.38
CA GLU A 317 10.90 10.71 11.55
C GLU A 317 9.66 11.42 12.07
N VAL A 318 8.98 12.18 11.19
CA VAL A 318 7.84 13.04 11.56
C VAL A 318 6.61 12.22 11.95
N CYS A 319 6.37 11.09 11.26
CA CYS A 319 5.21 10.22 11.50
C CYS A 319 5.57 8.97 12.32
N HIS A 320 6.67 9.01 13.08
CA HIS A 320 7.03 8.00 14.11
C HIS A 320 7.11 6.55 13.59
N GLU A 321 7.66 6.36 12.38
CA GLU A 321 7.75 5.08 11.68
C GLU A 321 6.39 4.43 11.31
N ALA A 322 5.29 5.16 11.30
CA ALA A 322 4.01 4.67 10.79
C ALA A 322 4.18 4.07 9.37
N PRO A 323 3.36 3.10 8.97
CA PRO A 323 3.39 2.58 7.61
C PRO A 323 3.24 3.68 6.56
N PHE A 324 4.11 3.66 5.55
CA PHE A 324 4.18 4.66 4.50
C PHE A 324 3.58 4.13 3.21
N TYR A 325 2.57 4.83 2.69
CA TYR A 325 1.85 4.50 1.48
C TYR A 325 2.09 5.58 0.42
N THR A 326 2.66 5.23 -0.74
CA THR A 326 3.13 6.21 -1.72
C THR A 326 2.51 6.00 -3.08
N LEU A 327 2.15 7.10 -3.75
CA LEU A 327 1.75 7.11 -5.16
C LEU A 327 3.02 7.19 -6.02
N GLY A 328 3.47 6.09 -6.58
CA GLY A 328 4.71 6.04 -7.33
C GLY A 328 5.93 5.98 -6.42
N PRO A 329 6.81 7.00 -6.44
CA PRO A 329 6.69 8.25 -7.17
C PRO A 329 7.10 8.19 -8.63
N LEU A 330 6.51 9.07 -9.47
CA LEU A 330 6.98 9.31 -10.82
C LEU A 330 8.29 10.10 -10.74
N VAL A 331 9.34 9.56 -11.34
CA VAL A 331 10.70 10.17 -11.29
C VAL A 331 10.98 11.15 -12.42
N THR A 332 10.04 11.27 -13.35
CA THR A 332 10.06 12.20 -14.50
C THR A 332 8.64 12.47 -14.97
N ASP A 333 8.41 13.64 -15.58
CA ASP A 333 7.09 14.08 -16.06
C ASP A 333 6.90 13.91 -17.57
N ILE A 334 7.89 13.37 -18.28
CA ILE A 334 7.88 13.31 -19.77
C ILE A 334 7.29 12.03 -20.34
N SER A 335 6.66 11.21 -19.55
CA SER A 335 6.26 9.84 -19.91
C SER A 335 4.75 9.55 -19.97
N PRO A 336 3.85 10.48 -20.36
CA PRO A 336 2.44 10.14 -20.51
C PRO A 336 2.23 8.93 -21.42
N GLY A 337 1.42 7.97 -20.96
CA GLY A 337 1.24 6.66 -21.61
C GLY A 337 2.22 5.58 -21.13
N TYR A 338 3.30 5.97 -20.46
CA TYR A 338 4.30 5.11 -19.84
C TYR A 338 4.52 5.39 -18.36
N ASP A 339 3.58 6.08 -17.73
CA ASP A 339 3.68 6.50 -16.34
C ASP A 339 3.83 5.32 -15.36
N HIS A 340 3.30 4.14 -15.71
CA HIS A 340 3.53 2.90 -14.97
C HIS A 340 5.00 2.46 -14.95
N ILE A 341 5.81 2.83 -15.96
CA ILE A 341 7.25 2.54 -16.02
C ILE A 341 8.02 3.56 -15.18
N SER A 342 7.82 4.87 -15.46
CA SER A 342 8.54 5.93 -14.74
C SER A 342 8.26 5.91 -13.23
N SER A 343 7.02 5.58 -12.85
CA SER A 343 6.65 5.44 -11.45
C SER A 343 7.14 4.15 -10.80
N ALA A 344 7.21 3.02 -11.56
CA ALA A 344 7.77 1.77 -11.01
C ALA A 344 9.27 1.91 -10.66
N ILE A 345 10.02 2.74 -11.39
CA ILE A 345 11.41 3.09 -11.02
C ILE A 345 11.46 3.73 -9.63
N GLY A 346 10.65 4.78 -9.43
CA GLY A 346 10.57 5.46 -8.15
C GLY A 346 9.98 4.58 -7.04
N ALA A 347 8.98 3.76 -7.38
CA ALA A 347 8.36 2.81 -6.46
C ALA A 347 9.36 1.78 -5.92
N ALA A 348 10.23 1.23 -6.77
CA ALA A 348 11.30 0.33 -6.33
C ALA A 348 12.26 1.04 -5.38
N MET A 349 12.65 2.28 -5.68
CA MET A 349 13.55 3.05 -4.82
C MET A 349 12.90 3.44 -3.49
N ILE A 350 11.71 4.00 -3.52
CA ILE A 350 11.02 4.44 -2.30
C ILE A 350 10.68 3.23 -1.42
N GLY A 351 10.29 2.11 -2.04
CA GLY A 351 10.13 0.82 -1.39
C GLY A 351 11.42 0.39 -0.69
N TRP A 352 12.55 0.39 -1.38
CA TRP A 352 13.85 0.06 -0.80
C TRP A 352 14.19 0.93 0.42
N PHE A 353 13.96 2.24 0.35
CA PHE A 353 14.25 3.17 1.44
C PHE A 353 13.25 3.13 2.60
N GLY A 354 12.05 2.55 2.45
CA GLY A 354 11.16 2.37 3.59
C GLY A 354 9.67 2.58 3.36
N SER A 355 9.18 2.80 2.12
CA SER A 355 7.74 2.77 1.87
C SER A 355 7.20 1.34 2.00
N ASP A 356 6.09 1.18 2.70
CA ASP A 356 5.54 -0.12 3.08
C ASP A 356 4.42 -0.58 2.13
N MET A 357 3.77 0.37 1.46
CA MET A 357 2.77 0.11 0.43
C MET A 357 2.93 1.10 -0.73
N LEU A 358 2.77 0.59 -1.94
CA LEU A 358 2.92 1.33 -3.19
C LEU A 358 1.56 1.40 -3.90
N CYS A 359 1.07 2.60 -4.15
CA CYS A 359 -0.08 2.80 -5.03
C CYS A 359 0.36 2.64 -6.47
N TYR A 360 -0.25 1.71 -7.18
CA TYR A 360 0.09 1.49 -8.57
C TYR A 360 -0.29 2.70 -9.45
N VAL A 361 0.38 2.78 -10.57
CA VAL A 361 0.09 3.72 -11.65
C VAL A 361 -0.13 2.89 -12.92
N THR A 362 -1.12 3.25 -13.73
CA THR A 362 -1.42 2.59 -15.00
C THR A 362 -0.84 3.36 -16.19
N PRO A 363 -0.76 2.76 -17.39
CA PRO A 363 -0.37 3.50 -18.60
C PRO A 363 -1.25 4.72 -18.91
N LYS A 364 -2.49 4.74 -18.35
CA LYS A 364 -3.47 5.81 -18.56
C LYS A 364 -3.49 6.87 -17.47
N GLU A 365 -2.54 6.85 -16.55
CA GLU A 365 -2.41 7.94 -15.58
C GLU A 365 -2.33 9.28 -16.32
N HIS A 366 -2.97 10.30 -15.82
CA HIS A 366 -3.11 11.62 -16.44
C HIS A 366 -3.86 11.67 -17.78
N LEU A 367 -4.24 10.53 -18.39
CA LEU A 367 -4.83 10.46 -19.74
C LEU A 367 -6.27 9.95 -19.77
N GLY A 368 -6.65 9.03 -18.90
CA GLY A 368 -7.97 8.44 -18.95
C GLY A 368 -8.24 7.35 -17.92
N LEU A 369 -9.47 6.82 -17.94
CA LEU A 369 -9.87 5.75 -17.04
C LEU A 369 -9.26 4.42 -17.51
N PRO A 370 -8.59 3.65 -16.62
CA PRO A 370 -7.97 2.38 -16.97
C PRO A 370 -9.04 1.30 -17.24
N ASN A 371 -8.79 0.49 -18.25
CA ASN A 371 -9.50 -0.78 -18.49
C ASN A 371 -8.77 -1.95 -17.78
N ALA A 372 -9.30 -3.16 -17.93
CA ALA A 372 -8.75 -4.37 -17.31
C ALA A 372 -7.28 -4.66 -17.67
N GLU A 373 -6.88 -4.46 -18.95
CA GLU A 373 -5.48 -4.64 -19.36
C GLU A 373 -4.56 -3.56 -18.80
N ASP A 374 -5.01 -2.31 -18.71
CA ASP A 374 -4.24 -1.25 -18.06
C ASP A 374 -4.01 -1.55 -16.57
N VAL A 375 -5.03 -2.09 -15.89
CA VAL A 375 -4.92 -2.57 -14.49
C VAL A 375 -3.87 -3.68 -14.39
N ARG A 376 -3.91 -4.68 -15.28
CA ARG A 376 -2.92 -5.77 -15.32
C ARG A 376 -1.51 -5.22 -15.46
N GLN A 377 -1.27 -4.32 -16.43
CA GLN A 377 0.06 -3.75 -16.66
C GLN A 377 0.56 -2.96 -15.46
N GLY A 378 -0.29 -2.13 -14.84
CA GLY A 378 0.05 -1.38 -13.64
C GLY A 378 0.40 -2.30 -12.45
N VAL A 379 -0.42 -3.33 -12.20
CA VAL A 379 -0.17 -4.30 -11.12
C VAL A 379 1.15 -5.04 -11.32
N ILE A 380 1.42 -5.54 -12.53
CA ILE A 380 2.67 -6.24 -12.83
C ILE A 380 3.89 -5.32 -12.65
N ALA A 381 3.83 -4.09 -13.17
CA ALA A 381 4.92 -3.13 -13.01
C ALA A 381 5.25 -2.88 -11.52
N TYR A 382 4.21 -2.74 -10.71
CA TYR A 382 4.37 -2.49 -9.27
C TYR A 382 4.74 -3.74 -8.46
N LYS A 383 4.32 -4.94 -8.87
CA LYS A 383 4.85 -6.19 -8.27
C LYS A 383 6.34 -6.35 -8.54
N ILE A 384 6.82 -5.97 -9.72
CA ILE A 384 8.26 -5.94 -10.02
C ILE A 384 8.97 -4.93 -9.10
N ALA A 385 8.42 -3.73 -8.94
CA ALA A 385 8.99 -2.70 -8.07
C ALA A 385 9.04 -3.14 -6.59
N ALA A 386 7.92 -3.64 -6.04
CA ALA A 386 7.81 -4.12 -4.66
C ALA A 386 8.77 -5.29 -4.39
N HIS A 387 8.81 -6.27 -5.30
CA HIS A 387 9.72 -7.40 -5.20
C HIS A 387 11.20 -6.96 -5.23
N SER A 388 11.54 -6.05 -6.14
CA SER A 388 12.90 -5.48 -6.21
C SER A 388 13.30 -4.76 -4.92
N ALA A 389 12.34 -4.05 -4.30
CA ALA A 389 12.57 -3.41 -3.00
C ALA A 389 12.80 -4.42 -1.88
N ASP A 390 12.02 -5.50 -1.81
CA ASP A 390 12.19 -6.57 -0.81
C ASP A 390 13.53 -7.28 -0.96
N VAL A 391 13.97 -7.55 -2.20
CA VAL A 391 15.31 -8.09 -2.49
C VAL A 391 16.40 -7.13 -2.02
N ALA A 392 16.28 -5.83 -2.33
CA ALA A 392 17.24 -4.80 -1.94
C ALA A 392 17.31 -4.59 -0.41
N ARG A 393 16.18 -4.75 0.29
CA ARG A 393 16.10 -4.74 1.77
C ARG A 393 16.76 -5.97 2.41
N GLY A 394 17.13 -6.99 1.63
CA GLY A 394 17.67 -8.25 2.13
C GLY A 394 16.66 -9.07 2.94
N ARG A 395 15.36 -8.93 2.66
CA ARG A 395 14.32 -9.69 3.33
C ARG A 395 14.53 -11.19 3.14
N LYS A 396 14.41 -11.96 4.22
CA LYS A 396 14.56 -13.43 4.17
C LYS A 396 13.58 -14.04 3.16
N GLY A 397 14.09 -14.92 2.30
CA GLY A 397 13.31 -15.62 1.29
C GLY A 397 12.91 -14.78 0.06
N SER A 398 13.20 -13.46 0.02
CA SER A 398 12.81 -12.61 -1.11
C SER A 398 13.42 -13.05 -2.46
N ARG A 399 14.62 -13.65 -2.46
CA ARG A 399 15.31 -14.13 -3.65
C ARG A 399 14.97 -15.56 -4.08
N ASP A 400 14.25 -16.32 -3.25
CA ASP A 400 14.07 -17.76 -3.49
C ASP A 400 13.38 -18.04 -4.84
N ARG A 401 12.40 -17.21 -5.20
CA ARG A 401 11.70 -17.29 -6.49
C ARG A 401 12.60 -16.93 -7.67
N ASP A 402 13.44 -15.90 -7.54
CA ASP A 402 14.41 -15.51 -8.59
C ASP A 402 15.43 -16.61 -8.83
N ASP A 403 15.96 -17.19 -7.76
CA ASP A 403 16.95 -18.26 -7.83
C ASP A 403 16.32 -19.53 -8.43
N ALA A 404 15.07 -19.85 -8.08
CA ALA A 404 14.34 -20.98 -8.65
C ALA A 404 14.08 -20.77 -10.14
N LEU A 405 13.59 -19.58 -10.54
CA LEU A 405 13.36 -19.24 -11.95
C LEU A 405 14.66 -19.24 -12.74
N SER A 406 15.75 -18.75 -12.17
CA SER A 406 17.07 -18.76 -12.83
C SER A 406 17.58 -20.19 -13.05
N ARG A 407 17.38 -21.10 -12.09
CA ARG A 407 17.70 -22.51 -12.25
C ARG A 407 16.83 -23.18 -13.35
N ALA A 408 15.52 -22.91 -13.36
CA ALA A 408 14.63 -23.40 -14.41
C ALA A 408 15.04 -22.88 -15.81
N ARG A 409 15.45 -21.60 -15.88
CA ARG A 409 15.94 -20.98 -17.11
C ARG A 409 17.23 -21.63 -17.61
N TYR A 410 18.18 -21.89 -16.72
CA TYR A 410 19.43 -22.57 -17.04
C TYR A 410 19.21 -24.03 -17.51
N ALA A 411 18.22 -24.70 -16.92
CA ALA A 411 17.81 -26.05 -17.29
C ALA A 411 16.95 -26.13 -18.56
N PHE A 412 16.51 -24.99 -19.11
CA PHE A 412 15.52 -24.91 -20.20
C PHE A 412 14.17 -25.55 -19.86
N ASP A 413 13.82 -25.56 -18.57
CA ASP A 413 12.48 -25.95 -18.12
C ASP A 413 11.51 -24.80 -18.31
N TRP A 414 10.93 -24.71 -19.51
CA TRP A 414 10.01 -23.62 -19.90
C TRP A 414 8.75 -23.61 -19.06
N LYS A 415 8.22 -24.79 -18.71
CA LYS A 415 6.99 -24.88 -17.89
C LYS A 415 7.21 -24.27 -16.51
N GLU A 416 8.33 -24.61 -15.88
CA GLU A 416 8.68 -24.09 -14.57
C GLU A 416 9.03 -22.58 -14.63
N GLN A 417 9.68 -22.13 -15.71
CA GLN A 417 9.91 -20.68 -15.91
C GLN A 417 8.60 -19.90 -15.99
N PHE A 418 7.60 -20.38 -16.74
CA PHE A 418 6.29 -19.73 -16.83
C PHE A 418 5.58 -19.76 -15.47
N ARG A 419 5.55 -20.91 -14.81
CA ARG A 419 4.94 -21.06 -13.48
C ARG A 419 5.52 -20.09 -12.44
N LEU A 420 6.82 -19.85 -12.49
CA LEU A 420 7.52 -18.96 -11.57
C LEU A 420 7.46 -17.48 -11.99
N SER A 421 7.05 -17.14 -13.22
CA SER A 421 6.97 -15.75 -13.66
C SER A 421 5.81 -14.99 -13.01
N LEU A 422 5.91 -13.67 -12.91
CA LEU A 422 4.82 -12.83 -12.37
C LEU A 422 3.60 -12.82 -13.29
N ASP A 423 3.83 -12.96 -14.60
CA ASP A 423 2.82 -13.04 -15.65
C ASP A 423 3.08 -14.28 -16.51
N PRO A 424 2.62 -15.46 -16.07
CA PRO A 424 2.85 -16.71 -16.80
C PRO A 424 2.27 -16.73 -18.19
N GLU A 425 1.10 -16.13 -18.38
CA GLU A 425 0.37 -16.11 -19.65
C GLU A 425 1.16 -15.33 -20.71
N ARG A 426 1.63 -14.13 -20.36
CA ARG A 426 2.46 -13.30 -21.26
C ARG A 426 3.83 -13.92 -21.53
N ALA A 427 4.44 -14.51 -20.50
CA ALA A 427 5.73 -15.18 -20.66
C ALA A 427 5.64 -16.33 -21.65
N GLN A 428 4.60 -17.15 -21.57
CA GLN A 428 4.35 -18.23 -22.52
C GLN A 428 4.00 -17.72 -23.91
N GLU A 429 3.10 -16.73 -24.02
CA GLU A 429 2.72 -16.11 -25.28
C GLU A 429 3.96 -15.62 -26.05
N TYR A 430 4.82 -14.85 -25.44
CA TYR A 430 6.02 -14.29 -26.07
C TYR A 430 7.06 -15.34 -26.42
N HIS A 431 7.16 -16.42 -25.59
CA HIS A 431 8.03 -17.52 -25.93
C HIS A 431 7.54 -18.27 -27.18
N ASP A 432 6.24 -18.54 -27.25
CA ASP A 432 5.64 -19.37 -28.30
C ASP A 432 5.44 -18.60 -29.61
N GLU A 433 5.24 -17.28 -29.57
CA GLU A 433 4.97 -16.43 -30.75
C GLU A 433 6.04 -16.57 -31.85
N THR A 434 7.30 -16.69 -31.48
CA THR A 434 8.43 -16.75 -32.39
C THR A 434 8.87 -18.17 -32.76
N LEU A 435 8.18 -19.21 -32.27
CA LEU A 435 8.54 -20.62 -32.46
C LEU A 435 7.50 -21.34 -33.34
N PRO A 436 7.82 -21.60 -34.64
CA PRO A 436 6.82 -22.00 -35.63
C PRO A 436 6.31 -23.45 -35.49
N ALA A 437 6.95 -24.30 -34.69
CA ALA A 437 6.56 -25.68 -34.49
C ALA A 437 6.59 -26.09 -33.02
N GLU A 438 5.64 -26.94 -32.62
CA GLU A 438 5.48 -27.41 -31.24
C GLU A 438 6.77 -27.98 -30.64
N TYR A 439 7.57 -28.68 -31.42
CA TYR A 439 8.80 -29.27 -30.93
C TYR A 439 9.83 -28.21 -30.47
N PHE A 440 9.79 -26.99 -31.06
CA PHE A 440 10.68 -25.91 -30.67
C PHE A 440 10.30 -25.31 -29.31
N LYS A 441 9.05 -25.42 -28.88
CA LYS A 441 8.58 -24.88 -27.61
C LYS A 441 9.17 -25.59 -26.38
N SER A 442 9.75 -26.79 -26.57
CA SER A 442 10.48 -27.53 -25.54
C SER A 442 12.00 -27.61 -25.79
N ALA A 443 12.51 -26.89 -26.77
CA ALA A 443 13.93 -26.94 -27.16
C ALA A 443 14.81 -26.20 -26.13
N GLU A 444 16.10 -26.58 -26.11
CA GLU A 444 17.11 -25.92 -25.26
C GLU A 444 17.62 -24.60 -25.84
N PHE A 445 16.71 -23.80 -26.39
CA PHE A 445 16.93 -22.43 -26.89
C PHE A 445 15.59 -21.71 -27.05
N CYS A 446 15.58 -20.39 -27.09
CA CYS A 446 14.42 -19.58 -27.43
C CYS A 446 14.57 -18.96 -28.82
N GLY A 447 13.51 -18.36 -29.33
CA GLY A 447 13.49 -17.67 -30.64
C GLY A 447 14.53 -16.55 -30.77
N MET A 448 15.02 -15.96 -29.70
CA MET A 448 15.99 -14.87 -29.71
C MET A 448 17.36 -15.31 -30.22
N CYS A 449 17.92 -16.39 -29.67
CA CYS A 449 19.29 -16.85 -29.98
C CYS A 449 19.29 -18.01 -30.98
N GLY A 450 18.23 -18.82 -31.00
CA GLY A 450 18.20 -20.05 -31.79
C GLY A 450 19.22 -21.10 -31.28
N PRO A 451 19.34 -22.25 -32.02
CA PRO A 451 20.11 -23.39 -31.51
C PRO A 451 21.64 -23.19 -31.51
N LYS A 452 22.16 -22.24 -32.31
CA LYS A 452 23.62 -22.08 -32.50
C LYS A 452 24.23 -20.98 -31.66
N PHE A 453 23.45 -20.06 -31.08
CA PHE A 453 23.97 -18.87 -30.40
C PHE A 453 23.48 -18.73 -28.98
N CYS A 454 22.83 -19.74 -28.44
CA CYS A 454 22.37 -19.70 -27.04
C CYS A 454 23.53 -19.80 -26.06
N SER A 455 23.83 -18.71 -25.38
CA SER A 455 24.96 -18.63 -24.42
C SER A 455 24.80 -19.63 -23.24
N MET A 456 23.58 -19.85 -22.75
CA MET A 456 23.34 -20.83 -21.69
C MET A 456 23.57 -22.26 -22.17
N HIS A 457 23.18 -22.59 -23.39
CA HIS A 457 23.49 -23.90 -23.98
C HIS A 457 25.00 -24.11 -24.10
N HIS A 458 25.74 -23.11 -24.58
CA HIS A 458 27.20 -23.19 -24.64
C HIS A 458 27.83 -23.31 -23.25
N SER A 459 27.36 -22.54 -22.26
CA SER A 459 27.84 -22.62 -20.88
C SER A 459 27.69 -24.02 -20.30
N ARG A 460 26.55 -24.70 -20.53
CA ARG A 460 26.34 -26.09 -20.10
C ARG A 460 27.31 -27.06 -20.76
N THR A 461 27.62 -26.87 -22.05
CA THR A 461 28.56 -27.79 -22.75
C THR A 461 30.00 -27.70 -22.26
N ILE A 462 30.38 -26.61 -21.63
CA ILE A 462 31.75 -26.40 -21.10
C ILE A 462 31.82 -26.45 -19.58
N GLU A 463 30.70 -26.73 -18.87
CA GLU A 463 30.62 -26.68 -17.41
C GLU A 463 31.62 -27.61 -16.71
N GLU A 464 31.73 -28.86 -17.17
CA GLU A 464 32.69 -29.83 -16.64
C GLU A 464 34.13 -29.37 -16.89
N GLY A 465 34.43 -28.81 -18.08
CA GLY A 465 35.74 -28.26 -18.40
C GLY A 465 36.11 -27.07 -17.52
N ILE A 466 35.15 -26.19 -17.23
CA ILE A 466 35.35 -25.05 -16.32
C ILE A 466 35.67 -25.57 -14.89
N ALA A 467 34.92 -26.57 -14.41
CA ALA A 467 35.13 -27.15 -13.09
C ALA A 467 36.49 -27.84 -12.99
N GLN A 468 36.94 -28.48 -14.05
CA GLN A 468 38.30 -29.08 -14.12
C GLN A 468 39.37 -27.97 -14.09
N LEU A 469 39.23 -26.96 -14.93
CA LEU A 469 40.17 -25.83 -14.98
C LEU A 469 40.30 -25.11 -13.65
N ALA A 470 39.16 -24.91 -12.94
CA ALA A 470 39.20 -24.31 -11.62
C ALA A 470 40.05 -25.09 -10.62
N ARG A 471 39.88 -26.43 -10.58
CA ARG A 471 40.70 -27.32 -9.74
C ARG A 471 42.20 -27.21 -10.10
N GLU A 472 42.52 -27.22 -11.38
CA GLU A 472 43.90 -27.10 -11.84
C GLU A 472 44.57 -25.77 -11.44
N LEU A 473 43.78 -24.66 -11.46
CA LEU A 473 44.25 -23.35 -11.04
C LEU A 473 44.45 -23.27 -9.52
N GLU A 474 43.53 -23.81 -8.72
CA GLU A 474 43.67 -23.89 -7.27
C GLU A 474 44.91 -24.72 -6.85
N GLU A 475 45.15 -25.86 -7.51
CA GLU A 475 46.33 -26.69 -7.30
C GLU A 475 47.66 -25.94 -7.61
N ARG A 476 47.67 -25.15 -8.70
CA ARG A 476 48.83 -24.31 -9.07
C ARG A 476 49.06 -23.17 -8.06
N GLU A 477 48.02 -22.51 -7.60
CA GLU A 477 48.12 -21.48 -6.57
C GLU A 477 48.55 -22.08 -5.21
N GLY A 478 48.04 -23.25 -4.83
CA GLY A 478 48.47 -23.97 -3.64
C GLY A 478 49.93 -24.45 -3.68
N GLN A 479 50.48 -24.74 -4.89
CA GLN A 479 51.86 -25.10 -5.10
C GLN A 479 52.81 -23.87 -5.16
N ALA A 480 52.28 -22.69 -5.44
CA ALA A 480 53.02 -21.42 -5.50
C ALA A 480 53.12 -20.70 -4.14
N ALA A 481 52.67 -21.32 -3.03
CA ALA A 481 52.89 -20.76 -1.69
C ALA A 481 54.38 -20.67 -1.32
N PRO A 482 54.85 -19.60 -0.72
CA PRO A 482 56.23 -19.12 -0.81
C PRO A 482 57.24 -20.05 -0.17
N VAL A 483 58.28 -20.38 -0.95
CA VAL A 483 59.57 -20.78 -0.41
C VAL A 483 60.06 -19.64 0.49
N GLY A 484 60.24 -19.93 1.78
CA GLY A 484 60.60 -18.96 2.78
C GLY A 484 61.85 -18.18 2.40
N THR A 485 61.73 -16.88 2.35
CA THR A 485 62.87 -15.96 2.43
C THR A 485 63.07 -15.60 3.90
N GLY A 486 64.03 -16.31 4.53
CA GLY A 486 64.56 -15.90 5.83
C GLY A 486 65.32 -14.63 5.71
N GLY A 487 65.06 -13.67 6.53
CA GLY A 487 65.74 -12.61 7.18
C GLY A 487 66.40 -11.50 6.38
N PRO A 488 66.96 -10.44 7.02
CA PRO A 488 66.50 -9.77 8.24
C PRO A 488 66.33 -8.24 8.07
N GLY A 489 65.64 -7.63 8.95
CA GLY A 489 65.88 -6.24 9.38
C GLY A 489 65.09 -5.11 8.73
N GLY A 490 64.22 -4.49 9.50
CA GLY A 490 63.35 -3.37 9.29
C GLY A 490 63.95 -2.08 8.68
N PRO A 491 63.30 -0.93 8.63
CA PRO A 491 62.45 -0.36 9.70
C PRO A 491 61.13 0.33 9.24
N SER A 492 60.27 0.48 10.23
CA SER A 492 59.29 1.56 10.58
C SER A 492 58.62 2.49 9.53
N ASP A 493 57.32 2.54 9.72
CA ASP A 493 56.44 3.74 9.69
C ASP A 493 56.27 4.60 8.44
N GLN A 494 55.05 4.71 8.03
CA GLN A 494 54.25 5.92 7.93
C GLN A 494 53.31 6.02 6.70
N GLN A 495 52.09 6.31 7.04
CA GLN A 495 51.09 7.08 6.31
C GLN A 495 50.34 6.42 5.14
N LEU A 496 49.18 5.88 5.51
CA LEU A 496 48.05 5.84 4.61
C LEU A 496 47.27 7.15 4.72
N VAL A 497 47.36 7.96 3.69
CA VAL A 497 46.58 9.18 3.51
C VAL A 497 45.21 8.78 2.92
N GLY A 498 44.15 9.22 3.57
CA GLY A 498 42.79 9.04 3.13
C GLY A 498 42.50 9.81 1.83
N VAL A 499 41.73 9.20 0.99
CA VAL A 499 41.05 9.87 -0.12
C VAL A 499 39.58 10.04 0.28
N SER A 500 39.22 11.28 0.62
CA SER A 500 37.86 11.71 0.76
C SER A 500 37.30 11.94 -0.64
N ALA A 501 36.16 11.32 -0.94
CA ALA A 501 35.31 11.68 -2.09
C ALA A 501 34.48 12.91 -1.72
N SER A 502 34.60 13.95 -2.54
CA SER A 502 33.72 15.11 -2.61
C SER A 502 32.44 14.80 -3.36
#